data_021dc9b29476e40ec353a21c0f98b9ce
#
_entry.id   021dc9b29476e40ec353a21c0f98b9ce
#
_cell.length_a   1.000
_cell.length_b   1.000
_cell.length_c   1.000
_cell.angle_alpha   90.00
_cell.angle_beta   90.00
_cell.angle_gamma   90.00
#
_symmetry.space_group_name_H-M   'P 1'
#
loop_
_entity.id
_entity.type
_entity.pdbx_description
1 polymer ?
#
loop_
_entity_poly.entity_id
_entity_poly.type
_entity_poly.pdbx_seq_one_letter_code
_entity_poly.pdbx_strand_id
1 'polypeptide(L)' 'MSRTLIWVLSFSVLGPVPEYGEQAKFKTQAECEQAKSQKREEFRAQNKQIVAACHVSTK' A
#
# COMPACT_ATOMS: atom_id res chain seq x y z
N MET A 1 25.83 0.54 13.57
CA MET A 1 24.66 -0.33 13.46
C MET A 1 23.77 0.12 12.34
N SER A 2 23.39 -0.81 11.51
CA SER A 2 22.50 -0.49 10.40
C SER A 2 21.05 -0.51 10.90
N ARG A 3 20.32 0.52 10.53
CA ARG A 3 18.90 0.55 10.81
C ARG A 3 18.16 -0.08 9.64
N THR A 4 17.23 -0.93 9.96
CA THR A 4 16.40 -1.54 8.94
C THR A 4 15.23 -0.62 8.62
N LEU A 5 15.18 -0.16 7.40
CA LEU A 5 14.05 0.63 6.93
C LEU A 5 13.01 -0.32 6.36
N ILE A 6 11.79 -0.13 6.77
CA ILE A 6 10.67 -0.93 6.30
C ILE A 6 9.71 0.00 5.58
N TRP A 7 9.34 -0.36 4.36
CA TRP A 7 8.36 0.37 3.60
C TRP A 7 7.00 -0.26 3.83
N VAL A 8 6.06 0.54 4.26
CA VAL A 8 4.72 0.08 4.59
C VAL A 8 3.75 0.62 3.56
N LEU A 9 3.00 -0.29 2.97
CA LEU A 9 1.93 0.08 2.04
C LEU A 9 0.61 0.09 2.80
N SER A 10 -0.03 1.25 2.83
CA SER A 10 -1.34 1.41 3.42
C SER A 10 -2.33 1.73 2.31
N PHE A 11 -3.51 1.15 2.37
CA PHE A 11 -4.54 1.47 1.39
C PHE A 11 -5.92 1.47 2.04
N SER A 12 -6.80 2.26 1.44
CA SER A 12 -8.19 2.35 1.86
C SER A 12 -9.07 2.28 0.63
N VAL A 13 -10.16 1.55 0.71
CA VAL A 13 -11.14 1.48 -0.36
C VAL A 13 -12.21 2.53 -0.10
N LEU A 14 -12.42 3.42 -1.07
CA LEU A 14 -13.42 4.45 -0.98
C LEU A 14 -14.75 3.91 -1.51
N GLY A 15 -15.81 4.16 -0.78
CA GLY A 15 -17.14 3.70 -1.18
C GLY A 15 -18.16 3.96 -0.10
N PRO A 16 -19.39 3.46 -0.29
CA PRO A 16 -20.43 3.62 0.73
C PRO A 16 -20.03 3.05 2.09
N VAL A 17 -19.25 1.98 2.08
CA VAL A 17 -18.68 1.40 3.29
C VAL A 17 -17.18 1.45 3.15
N PRO A 18 -16.50 2.37 3.84
CA PRO A 18 -15.04 2.44 3.76
C PRO A 18 -14.40 1.19 4.34
N GLU A 19 -13.46 0.63 3.62
CA GLU A 19 -12.71 -0.52 4.08
C GLU A 19 -11.24 -0.15 4.17
N TYR A 20 -10.63 -0.52 5.28
CA TYR A 20 -9.20 -0.36 5.45
C TYR A 20 -8.52 -1.66 5.07
N GLY A 21 -7.62 -1.58 4.11
CA GLY A 21 -6.88 -2.74 3.69
C GLY A 21 -5.78 -3.10 4.65
N GLU A 22 -5.28 -4.30 4.49
CA GLU A 22 -4.15 -4.77 5.27
C GLU A 22 -2.90 -4.02 4.85
N GLN A 23 -2.05 -3.73 5.84
CA GLN A 23 -0.77 -3.13 5.58
C GLN A 23 0.21 -4.20 5.16
N ALA A 24 0.92 -3.94 4.07
CA ALA A 24 1.98 -4.82 3.60
C ALA A 24 3.32 -4.15 3.87
N LYS A 25 4.32 -4.96 4.17
CA LYS A 25 5.66 -4.46 4.47
C LYS A 25 6.63 -4.92 3.41
N PHE A 26 7.52 -4.03 3.00
CA PHE A 26 8.50 -4.28 1.96
C PHE A 26 9.85 -3.77 2.41
N LYS A 27 10.89 -4.33 1.82
CA LYS A 27 12.25 -3.95 2.15
C LYS A 27 12.73 -2.72 1.38
N THR A 28 12.16 -2.48 0.21
CA THR A 28 12.56 -1.37 -0.64
C THR A 28 11.36 -0.56 -1.09
N GLN A 29 11.64 0.69 -1.45
CA GLN A 29 10.61 1.56 -1.99
C GLN A 29 10.08 1.02 -3.31
N ALA A 30 10.94 0.48 -4.14
CA ALA A 30 10.54 -0.05 -5.44
C ALA A 30 9.52 -1.16 -5.29
N GLU A 31 9.73 -2.06 -4.33
CA GLU A 31 8.78 -3.13 -4.06
C GLU A 31 7.43 -2.59 -3.60
N CYS A 32 7.47 -1.58 -2.72
CA CYS A 32 6.25 -0.96 -2.23
C CYS A 32 5.48 -0.27 -3.35
N GLU A 33 6.18 0.47 -4.20
CA GLU A 33 5.55 1.16 -5.33
C GLU A 33 4.94 0.17 -6.32
N GLN A 34 5.63 -0.92 -6.57
CA GLN A 34 5.13 -1.95 -7.47
C GLN A 34 3.85 -2.59 -6.91
N ALA A 35 3.87 -2.92 -5.63
CA ALA A 35 2.68 -3.49 -4.99
C ALA A 35 1.52 -2.51 -4.98
N LYS A 36 1.82 -1.23 -4.78
CA LYS A 36 0.80 -0.18 -4.81
C LYS A 36 0.12 -0.13 -6.17
N SER A 37 0.91 -0.16 -7.24
CA SER A 37 0.37 -0.14 -8.60
C SER A 37 -0.50 -1.36 -8.87
N GLN A 38 -0.07 -2.53 -8.43
CA GLN A 38 -0.83 -3.76 -8.62
C GLN A 38 -2.17 -3.70 -7.88
N LYS A 39 -2.16 -3.19 -6.66
CA LYS A 39 -3.40 -3.06 -5.91
C LYS A 39 -4.37 -2.09 -6.56
N ARG A 40 -3.86 -0.98 -7.05
CA ARG A 40 -4.71 0.00 -7.72
C ARG A 40 -5.35 -0.59 -8.97
N GLU A 41 -4.61 -1.37 -9.74
CA GLU A 41 -5.15 -2.01 -10.92
C GLU A 41 -6.20 -3.06 -10.59
N GLU A 42 -5.97 -3.85 -9.55
CA GLU A 42 -6.94 -4.85 -9.12
C GLU A 42 -8.28 -4.22 -8.78
N PHE A 43 -8.26 -3.16 -7.98
CA PHE A 43 -9.49 -2.50 -7.57
C PHE A 43 -10.12 -1.71 -8.70
N ARG A 44 -9.29 -1.17 -9.59
CA ARG A 44 -9.79 -0.47 -10.77
C ARG A 44 -10.58 -1.43 -11.68
N ALA A 45 -10.09 -2.65 -11.82
CA ALA A 45 -10.80 -3.67 -12.60
C ALA A 45 -12.16 -4.01 -11.99
N GLN A 46 -12.32 -3.80 -10.68
CA GLN A 46 -13.58 -4.02 -9.98
C GLN A 46 -14.42 -2.75 -9.88
N ASN A 47 -14.02 -1.69 -10.58
CA ASN A 47 -14.69 -0.38 -10.53
C ASN A 47 -14.72 0.22 -9.13
N LYS A 48 -13.67 -0.03 -8.36
CA LYS A 48 -13.53 0.53 -7.03
C LYS A 48 -12.41 1.55 -7.01
N GLN A 49 -12.60 2.60 -6.23
CA GLN A 49 -11.57 3.60 -6.02
C GLN A 49 -10.82 3.30 -4.73
N ILE A 50 -9.50 3.38 -4.81
CA ILE A 50 -8.69 3.21 -3.61
C ILE A 50 -7.70 4.35 -3.49
N VAL A 51 -7.31 4.62 -2.26
CA VAL A 51 -6.20 5.50 -1.95
C VAL A 51 -5.10 4.62 -1.38
N ALA A 52 -3.94 4.66 -1.99
CA ALA A 52 -2.81 3.86 -1.54
C ALA A 52 -1.60 4.77 -1.37
N ALA A 53 -0.80 4.49 -0.37
CA ALA A 53 0.39 5.28 -0.08
C ALA A 53 1.47 4.39 0.50
N CYS A 54 2.71 4.66 0.12
CA CYS A 54 3.88 4.02 0.69
C CYS A 54 4.55 5.00 1.64
N HIS A 55 4.91 4.52 2.81
CA HIS A 55 5.68 5.33 3.76
C HIS A 55 6.75 4.48 4.40
N VAL A 56 7.81 5.14 4.83
CA VAL A 56 8.93 4.46 5.46
C VAL A 56 8.74 4.46 6.97
N SER A 57 9.04 3.33 7.58
CA SER A 57 8.99 3.20 9.02
C SER A 57 10.32 2.63 9.50
N THR A 58 10.76 3.06 10.65
CA THR A 58 11.97 2.53 11.28
C THR A 58 11.60 1.85 12.57
N LYS A 59 12.24 0.73 12.80
CA LYS A 59 12.14 0.03 14.07
C LYS A 59 13.50 -0.29 14.62
#